data_751715e22399edfe4052fd902053d649
#
_entry.id   751715e22399edfe4052fd902053d649
#
_cell.length_a   1.000
_cell.length_b   1.000
_cell.length_c   1.000
_cell.angle_alpha   90.00
_cell.angle_beta   90.00
_cell.angle_gamma   90.00
#
_symmetry.space_group_name_H-M   'P 1'
#
loop_
_entity.id
_entity.type
_entity.pdbx_description
1 polymer ?
#
loop_
_entity_poly.entity_id
_entity_poly.type
_entity_poly.pdbx_seq_one_letter_code
_entity_poly.pdbx_strand_id
1 'polypeptide(L)'
;GKTFYKGAPEKLTAAAKKALDAAGNEIALDQAKLDQKINELADRAMRVLAFGYSEKSLTENQINDDLVLIGLVAIRDDVRPEARDAIHEVQQAGIQVVMITGDRLETAVAIAKDSGLISSESDRAITSAELNNMSDDEVKAIIRDIRVIARALPTDKSRMVRICQEMNLVVGMTGDGVN
;
A
#
# COMPACT_ATOMS: atom_id res chain seq x y z
N GLY A 1 22.12 -20.92 18.20
CA GLY A 1 21.56 -19.55 18.24
C GLY A 1 20.32 -19.48 17.38
N LYS A 2 19.48 -18.46 17.58
CA LYS A 2 18.27 -18.25 16.74
C LYS A 2 18.52 -17.11 15.77
N THR A 3 18.05 -17.25 14.53
CA THR A 3 18.00 -16.19 13.54
C THR A 3 16.59 -15.60 13.52
N PHE A 4 16.48 -14.29 13.69
CA PHE A 4 15.18 -13.59 13.67
C PHE A 4 14.95 -12.90 12.34
N TYR A 5 13.72 -12.98 11.85
CA TYR A 5 13.27 -12.39 10.61
C TYR A 5 12.18 -11.35 10.86
N LYS A 6 12.24 -10.26 10.13
CA LYS A 6 11.20 -9.24 10.02
C LYS A 6 11.01 -8.88 8.56
N GLY A 7 9.80 -8.86 8.07
CA GLY A 7 9.56 -8.49 6.68
C GLY A 7 8.10 -8.49 6.26
N ALA A 8 7.92 -8.48 4.95
CA ALA A 8 6.61 -8.54 4.33
C ALA A 8 5.90 -9.86 4.70
N PRO A 9 4.63 -9.78 5.15
CA PRO A 9 3.91 -10.96 5.62
C PRO A 9 3.92 -12.08 4.61
N GLU A 10 3.62 -11.81 3.35
CA GLU A 10 3.54 -12.78 2.26
C GLU A 10 4.84 -13.59 2.07
N LYS A 11 5.99 -12.99 2.34
CA LYS A 11 7.29 -13.68 2.23
C LYS A 11 7.55 -14.60 3.41
N LEU A 12 7.28 -14.13 4.64
CA LEU A 12 7.54 -14.91 5.83
C LEU A 12 6.50 -16.02 6.02
N THR A 13 5.22 -15.75 5.73
CA THR A 13 4.17 -16.76 5.86
C THR A 13 4.30 -17.86 4.84
N ALA A 14 4.75 -17.57 3.62
CA ALA A 14 5.03 -18.59 2.61
C ALA A 14 6.18 -19.55 3.00
N ALA A 15 7.16 -19.05 3.77
CA ALA A 15 8.29 -19.87 4.25
C ALA A 15 7.98 -20.61 5.57
N ALA A 16 7.02 -20.12 6.36
CA ALA A 16 6.69 -20.67 7.66
C ALA A 16 5.75 -21.88 7.55
N LYS A 17 6.03 -22.93 8.30
CA LYS A 17 5.15 -24.10 8.46
C LYS A 17 4.49 -24.15 9.84
N LYS A 18 5.03 -23.40 10.77
CA LYS A 18 4.59 -23.34 12.17
C LYS A 18 4.43 -21.89 12.61
N ALA A 19 3.64 -21.71 13.65
CA ALA A 19 3.49 -20.43 14.35
C ALA A 19 3.55 -20.67 15.86
N LEU A 20 3.77 -19.60 16.62
CA LEU A 20 3.60 -19.63 18.08
C LEU A 20 2.15 -19.31 18.44
N ASP A 21 1.60 -20.06 19.39
CA ASP A 21 0.35 -19.71 20.07
C ASP A 21 0.60 -18.64 21.16
N ALA A 22 -0.48 -18.21 21.81
CA ALA A 22 -0.39 -17.21 22.90
C ALA A 22 0.40 -17.69 24.13
N ALA A 23 0.59 -19.01 24.30
CA ALA A 23 1.38 -19.59 25.38
C ALA A 23 2.86 -19.81 24.98
N GLY A 24 3.21 -19.52 23.70
CA GLY A 24 4.56 -19.69 23.20
C GLY A 24 4.86 -21.11 22.68
N ASN A 25 3.84 -21.95 22.48
CA ASN A 25 4.01 -23.28 21.92
C ASN A 25 3.97 -23.23 20.38
N GLU A 26 4.78 -24.06 19.75
CA GLU A 26 4.73 -24.23 18.31
C GLU A 26 3.50 -25.02 17.88
N ILE A 27 2.70 -24.42 17.01
CA ILE A 27 1.52 -25.05 16.41
C ILE A 27 1.64 -25.03 14.88
N ALA A 28 0.86 -25.88 14.19
CA ALA A 28 0.79 -25.83 12.74
C ALA A 28 0.22 -24.50 12.28
N LEU A 29 0.83 -23.90 11.25
CA LEU A 29 0.36 -22.66 10.66
C LEU A 29 -0.92 -22.89 9.86
N ASP A 30 -1.98 -22.17 10.21
CA ASP A 30 -3.21 -22.08 9.40
C ASP A 30 -3.06 -20.92 8.40
N GLN A 31 -2.55 -21.25 7.21
CA GLN A 31 -2.27 -20.27 6.16
C GLN A 31 -3.52 -19.50 5.74
N ALA A 32 -4.66 -20.18 5.57
CA ALA A 32 -5.90 -19.55 5.12
C ALA A 32 -6.41 -18.51 6.11
N LYS A 33 -6.40 -18.84 7.40
CA LYS A 33 -6.80 -17.92 8.48
C LYS A 33 -5.84 -16.74 8.59
N LEU A 34 -4.56 -16.97 8.36
CA LEU A 34 -3.55 -15.93 8.42
C LEU A 34 -3.69 -14.96 7.24
N ASP A 35 -3.88 -15.45 6.02
CA ASP A 35 -4.09 -14.65 4.82
C ASP A 35 -5.36 -13.81 4.94
N GLN A 36 -6.44 -14.40 5.47
CA GLN A 36 -7.66 -13.64 5.77
C GLN A 36 -7.36 -12.50 6.74
N LYS A 37 -6.59 -12.75 7.81
CA LYS A 37 -6.26 -11.72 8.81
C LYS A 37 -5.39 -10.62 8.25
N ILE A 38 -4.42 -10.95 7.39
CA ILE A 38 -3.58 -9.97 6.71
C ILE A 38 -4.43 -9.07 5.80
N ASN A 39 -5.37 -9.66 5.04
CA ASN A 39 -6.26 -8.90 4.18
C ASN A 39 -7.19 -7.98 4.99
N GLU A 40 -7.82 -8.47 6.07
CA GLU A 40 -8.62 -7.64 6.98
C GLU A 40 -7.87 -6.42 7.53
N LEU A 41 -6.59 -6.60 7.86
CA LEU A 41 -5.73 -5.52 8.36
C LEU A 41 -5.36 -4.53 7.23
N ALA A 42 -5.09 -5.05 6.03
CA ALA A 42 -4.80 -4.23 4.85
C ALA A 42 -6.03 -3.39 4.43
N ASP A 43 -7.23 -3.97 4.47
CA ASP A 43 -8.49 -3.27 4.17
C ASP A 43 -8.77 -2.10 5.15
N ARG A 44 -8.17 -2.18 6.35
CA ARG A 44 -8.21 -1.11 7.37
C ARG A 44 -7.06 -0.12 7.25
N ALA A 45 -6.38 -0.06 6.10
CA ALA A 45 -5.21 0.79 5.84
C ALA A 45 -4.03 0.53 6.80
N MET A 46 -3.89 -0.69 7.32
CA MET A 46 -2.79 -1.06 8.19
C MET A 46 -1.63 -1.65 7.40
N ARG A 47 -0.43 -1.14 7.63
CA ARG A 47 0.79 -1.77 7.15
C ARG A 47 1.12 -2.95 8.06
N VAL A 48 1.16 -4.16 7.49
CA VAL A 48 1.42 -5.38 8.24
C VAL A 48 2.88 -5.79 8.07
N LEU A 49 3.53 -6.12 9.18
CA LEU A 49 4.85 -6.74 9.23
C LEU A 49 4.73 -8.09 9.93
N ALA A 50 5.39 -9.10 9.38
CA ALA A 50 5.53 -10.41 10.00
C ALA A 50 6.87 -10.54 10.72
N PHE A 51 6.88 -11.31 11.80
CA PHE A 51 8.05 -11.67 12.59
C PHE A 51 8.12 -13.18 12.73
N GLY A 52 9.33 -13.71 12.59
CA GLY A 52 9.58 -15.12 12.75
C GLY A 52 10.99 -15.42 13.23
N TYR A 53 11.26 -16.65 13.58
CA TYR A 53 12.60 -17.12 13.89
C TYR A 53 12.87 -18.50 13.25
N SER A 54 14.15 -18.78 13.09
CA SER A 54 14.69 -20.09 12.70
C SER A 54 15.78 -20.49 13.68
N GLU A 55 15.95 -21.77 13.94
CA GLU A 55 17.08 -22.28 14.73
C GLU A 55 18.36 -22.44 13.91
N LYS A 56 18.26 -22.33 12.58
CA LYS A 56 19.39 -22.36 11.68
C LYS A 56 20.08 -20.99 11.59
N SER A 57 21.35 -21.02 11.28
CA SER A 57 22.12 -19.80 10.98
C SER A 57 21.57 -19.10 9.73
N LEU A 58 21.74 -17.79 9.65
CA LEU A 58 21.36 -17.00 8.48
C LEU A 58 22.09 -17.49 7.24
N THR A 59 21.36 -17.79 6.18
CA THR A 59 21.90 -18.05 4.84
C THR A 59 21.70 -16.80 4.01
N GLU A 60 22.72 -16.37 3.27
CA GLU A 60 22.66 -15.16 2.44
C GLU A 60 21.46 -15.21 1.49
N ASN A 61 20.61 -14.17 1.55
CA ASN A 61 19.46 -13.92 0.69
C ASN A 61 18.34 -14.99 0.70
N GLN A 62 18.29 -15.89 1.70
CA GLN A 62 17.24 -16.88 1.80
C GLN A 62 16.59 -16.88 3.19
N ILE A 63 15.28 -17.09 3.21
CA ILE A 63 14.54 -17.36 4.43
C ILE A 63 14.66 -18.88 4.69
N ASN A 64 15.08 -19.25 5.90
CA ASN A 64 15.20 -20.65 6.28
C ASN A 64 13.85 -21.39 6.23
N ASP A 65 13.87 -22.63 5.78
CA ASP A 65 12.71 -23.49 5.57
C ASP A 65 12.08 -24.03 6.88
N ASP A 66 12.76 -23.82 8.01
CA ASP A 66 12.29 -24.14 9.37
C ASP A 66 11.72 -22.91 10.10
N LEU A 67 11.38 -21.83 9.36
CA LEU A 67 10.84 -20.61 9.94
C LEU A 67 9.58 -20.89 10.77
N VAL A 68 9.59 -20.42 12.01
CA VAL A 68 8.43 -20.37 12.90
C VAL A 68 7.94 -18.93 12.97
N LEU A 69 6.67 -18.70 12.63
CA LEU A 69 6.06 -17.39 12.71
C LEU A 69 5.77 -17.04 14.17
N ILE A 70 6.32 -15.92 14.64
CA ILE A 70 6.05 -15.39 15.99
C ILE A 70 4.71 -14.66 16.01
N GLY A 71 4.44 -13.85 14.95
CA GLY A 71 3.22 -13.09 14.84
C GLY A 71 3.28 -11.99 13.80
N LEU A 72 2.20 -11.22 13.77
CA LEU A 72 2.03 -10.04 12.92
C LEU A 72 1.95 -8.79 13.77
N VAL A 73 2.53 -7.69 13.28
CA VAL A 73 2.34 -6.35 13.80
C VAL A 73 1.66 -5.51 12.72
N ALA A 74 0.53 -4.92 13.05
CA ALA A 74 -0.18 -4.00 12.17
C ALA A 74 0.09 -2.57 12.62
N ILE A 75 0.56 -1.74 11.71
CA ILE A 75 0.89 -0.33 11.94
C ILE A 75 -0.09 0.49 11.11
N ARG A 76 -0.75 1.44 11.73
CA ARG A 76 -1.61 2.40 11.06
C ARG A 76 -1.11 3.81 11.39
N ASP A 77 -0.88 4.59 10.34
CA ASP A 77 -0.82 6.04 10.45
C ASP A 77 -2.21 6.59 10.18
N ASP A 78 -2.83 7.19 11.18
CA ASP A 78 -4.11 7.86 10.99
C ASP A 78 -3.92 9.11 10.14
N VAL A 79 -4.88 9.36 9.25
CA VAL A 79 -4.92 10.60 8.48
C VAL A 79 -5.03 11.77 9.46
N ARG A 80 -4.13 12.73 9.35
CA ARG A 80 -4.17 13.94 10.18
C ARG A 80 -5.49 14.69 9.94
N PRO A 81 -6.18 15.16 10.99
CA PRO A 81 -7.42 15.91 10.83
C PRO A 81 -7.26 17.09 9.84
N GLU A 82 -6.14 17.80 9.93
CA GLU A 82 -5.82 18.96 9.07
C GLU A 82 -5.71 18.57 7.57
N ALA A 83 -5.29 17.33 7.28
CA ALA A 83 -5.20 16.87 5.88
C ALA A 83 -6.58 16.72 5.25
N ARG A 84 -7.58 16.25 6.01
CA ARG A 84 -8.96 16.14 5.54
C ARG A 84 -9.53 17.53 5.21
N ASP A 85 -9.36 18.48 6.11
CA ASP A 85 -9.84 19.84 5.95
C ASP A 85 -9.17 20.52 4.77
N ALA A 86 -7.85 20.38 4.64
CA ALA A 86 -7.08 20.94 3.53
C ALA A 86 -7.48 20.33 2.17
N ILE A 87 -7.70 19.01 2.08
CA ILE A 87 -8.18 18.36 0.85
C ILE A 87 -9.55 18.92 0.46
N HIS A 88 -10.45 19.05 1.43
CA HIS A 88 -11.78 19.59 1.18
C HIS A 88 -11.75 21.04 0.68
N GLU A 89 -10.94 21.90 1.31
CA GLU A 89 -10.76 23.30 0.90
C GLU A 89 -10.20 23.40 -0.52
N VAL A 90 -9.17 22.62 -0.85
CA VAL A 90 -8.56 22.58 -2.19
C VAL A 90 -9.55 22.11 -3.25
N GLN A 91 -10.35 21.07 -2.93
CA GLN A 91 -11.40 20.58 -3.82
C GLN A 91 -12.51 21.61 -4.04
N GLN A 92 -12.92 22.35 -2.99
CA GLN A 92 -13.88 23.44 -3.11
C GLN A 92 -13.36 24.60 -4.01
N ALA A 93 -12.05 24.80 -4.03
CA ALA A 93 -11.42 25.74 -4.96
C ALA A 93 -11.36 25.25 -6.42
N GLY A 94 -11.95 24.07 -6.72
CA GLY A 94 -11.96 23.49 -8.06
C GLY A 94 -10.66 22.80 -8.46
N ILE A 95 -9.78 22.53 -7.51
CA ILE A 95 -8.49 21.87 -7.75
C ILE A 95 -8.66 20.37 -7.49
N GLN A 96 -8.30 19.56 -8.48
CA GLN A 96 -8.29 18.11 -8.32
C GLN A 96 -7.07 17.67 -7.50
N VAL A 97 -7.30 16.93 -6.43
CA VAL A 97 -6.25 16.30 -5.64
C VAL A 97 -6.10 14.84 -6.04
N VAL A 98 -4.86 14.38 -6.26
CA VAL A 98 -4.54 13.00 -6.62
C VAL A 98 -3.44 12.49 -5.70
N MET A 99 -3.66 11.36 -5.06
CA MET A 99 -2.66 10.65 -4.27
C MET A 99 -1.90 9.66 -5.15
N ILE A 100 -0.57 9.81 -5.20
CA ILE A 100 0.31 8.90 -5.93
C ILE A 100 1.25 8.26 -4.89
N THR A 101 1.10 6.95 -4.65
CA THR A 101 1.79 6.24 -3.59
C THR A 101 2.37 4.90 -4.05
N GLY A 102 3.46 4.47 -3.42
CA GLY A 102 4.01 3.12 -3.58
C GLY A 102 3.23 2.04 -2.82
N ASP A 103 2.25 2.40 -1.99
CA ASP A 103 1.45 1.47 -1.21
C ASP A 103 0.54 0.59 -2.09
N ARG A 104 0.01 -0.48 -1.48
CA ARG A 104 -1.00 -1.35 -2.10
C ARG A 104 -2.28 -0.57 -2.36
N LEU A 105 -3.04 -0.99 -3.39
CA LEU A 105 -4.26 -0.32 -3.81
C LEU A 105 -5.29 -0.26 -2.66
N GLU A 106 -5.48 -1.36 -1.95
CA GLU A 106 -6.43 -1.47 -0.85
C GLU A 106 -6.12 -0.47 0.27
N THR A 107 -4.84 -0.38 0.64
CA THR A 107 -4.35 0.58 1.65
C THR A 107 -4.56 2.02 1.19
N ALA A 108 -4.17 2.32 -0.05
CA ALA A 108 -4.30 3.65 -0.62
C ALA A 108 -5.77 4.10 -0.73
N VAL A 109 -6.67 3.20 -1.13
CA VAL A 109 -8.12 3.46 -1.21
C VAL A 109 -8.70 3.71 0.18
N ALA A 110 -8.29 2.94 1.20
CA ALA A 110 -8.77 3.15 2.57
C ALA A 110 -8.34 4.53 3.10
N ILE A 111 -7.08 4.93 2.89
CA ILE A 111 -6.57 6.26 3.25
C ILE A 111 -7.31 7.36 2.48
N ALA A 112 -7.54 7.17 1.19
CA ALA A 112 -8.22 8.14 0.33
C ALA A 112 -9.69 8.34 0.75
N LYS A 113 -10.38 7.30 1.19
CA LYS A 113 -11.72 7.40 1.77
C LYS A 113 -11.70 8.10 3.12
N ASP A 114 -10.78 7.71 4.01
CA ASP A 114 -10.62 8.32 5.33
C ASP A 114 -10.28 9.82 5.24
N SER A 115 -9.52 10.23 4.23
CA SER A 115 -9.16 11.64 4.01
C SER A 115 -10.21 12.44 3.22
N GLY A 116 -11.27 11.81 2.73
CA GLY A 116 -12.27 12.46 1.89
C GLY A 116 -11.82 12.71 0.44
N LEU A 117 -10.69 12.15 0.03
CA LEU A 117 -10.18 12.24 -1.34
C LEU A 117 -11.04 11.46 -2.33
N ILE A 118 -11.51 10.27 -1.95
CA ILE A 118 -12.53 9.49 -2.64
C ILE A 118 -13.86 9.76 -1.93
N SER A 119 -14.79 10.39 -2.62
CA SER A 119 -16.10 10.79 -2.09
C SER A 119 -17.26 10.46 -3.01
N SER A 120 -16.99 10.06 -4.25
CA SER A 120 -18.00 9.78 -5.29
C SER A 120 -17.75 8.40 -5.91
N GLU A 121 -18.81 7.79 -6.46
CA GLU A 121 -18.72 6.54 -7.24
C GLU A 121 -17.94 6.71 -8.56
N SER A 122 -17.85 7.94 -9.08
CA SER A 122 -17.04 8.25 -10.26
C SER A 122 -15.54 8.34 -9.95
N ASP A 123 -15.16 8.50 -8.68
CA ASP A 123 -13.76 8.60 -8.28
C ASP A 123 -13.02 7.27 -8.48
N ARG A 124 -11.89 7.33 -9.19
CA ARG A 124 -11.13 6.15 -9.58
C ARG A 124 -9.84 6.02 -8.77
N ALA A 125 -9.57 4.78 -8.36
CA ALA A 125 -8.28 4.36 -7.86
C ALA A 125 -7.74 3.29 -8.80
N ILE A 126 -6.52 3.50 -9.29
CA ILE A 126 -5.86 2.60 -10.24
C ILE A 126 -4.45 2.24 -9.76
N THR A 127 -3.92 1.15 -10.26
CA THR A 127 -2.53 0.75 -10.04
C THR A 127 -1.61 1.29 -11.12
N SER A 128 -0.30 1.35 -10.83
CA SER A 128 0.74 1.62 -11.84
C SER A 128 0.65 0.67 -13.04
N ALA A 129 0.35 -0.62 -12.81
CA ALA A 129 0.21 -1.61 -13.87
C ALA A 129 -0.98 -1.28 -14.80
N GLU A 130 -2.13 -0.92 -14.25
CA GLU A 130 -3.30 -0.48 -15.03
C GLU A 130 -2.98 0.79 -15.81
N LEU A 131 -2.37 1.80 -15.15
CA LEU A 131 -1.95 3.03 -15.81
C LEU A 131 -1.01 2.77 -17.00
N ASN A 132 -0.06 1.85 -16.84
CA ASN A 132 0.92 1.52 -17.88
C ASN A 132 0.35 0.68 -19.03
N ASN A 133 -0.78 0.01 -18.82
CA ASN A 133 -1.50 -0.69 -19.87
C ASN A 133 -2.41 0.22 -20.72
N MET A 134 -2.63 1.47 -20.28
CA MET A 134 -3.42 2.47 -21.00
C MET A 134 -2.54 3.32 -21.93
N SER A 135 -3.07 3.66 -23.10
CA SER A 135 -2.53 4.73 -23.94
C SER A 135 -2.71 6.10 -23.28
N ASP A 136 -1.96 7.10 -23.73
CA ASP A 136 -2.11 8.46 -23.18
C ASP A 136 -3.51 9.04 -23.44
N ASP A 137 -4.16 8.70 -24.56
CA ASP A 137 -5.52 9.16 -24.86
C ASP A 137 -6.56 8.52 -23.95
N GLU A 138 -6.39 7.24 -23.60
CA GLU A 138 -7.23 6.57 -22.62
C GLU A 138 -7.05 7.19 -21.21
N VAL A 139 -5.82 7.51 -20.83
CA VAL A 139 -5.56 8.21 -19.56
C VAL A 139 -6.19 9.61 -19.57
N LYS A 140 -6.07 10.38 -20.65
CA LYS A 140 -6.71 11.70 -20.80
C LYS A 140 -8.22 11.63 -20.62
N ALA A 141 -8.86 10.56 -21.11
CA ALA A 141 -10.30 10.38 -21.00
C ALA A 141 -10.79 10.21 -19.56
N ILE A 142 -9.96 9.64 -18.67
CA ILE A 142 -10.34 9.36 -17.26
C ILE A 142 -9.60 10.21 -16.23
N ILE A 143 -8.66 11.06 -16.64
CA ILE A 143 -7.74 11.76 -15.74
C ILE A 143 -8.47 12.59 -14.67
N ARG A 144 -9.65 13.14 -15.03
CA ARG A 144 -10.46 13.95 -14.12
C ARG A 144 -11.12 13.14 -13.00
N ASP A 145 -11.26 11.82 -13.18
CA ASP A 145 -11.86 10.92 -12.21
C ASP A 145 -10.81 10.23 -11.33
N ILE A 146 -9.54 10.25 -11.74
CA ILE A 146 -8.45 9.61 -10.98
C ILE A 146 -8.22 10.36 -9.67
N ARG A 147 -8.30 9.64 -8.55
CA ARG A 147 -7.98 10.14 -7.19
C ARG A 147 -6.79 9.45 -6.58
N VAL A 148 -6.51 8.21 -7.00
CA VAL A 148 -5.41 7.40 -6.44
C VAL A 148 -4.68 6.68 -7.55
N ILE A 149 -3.35 6.72 -7.50
CA ILE A 149 -2.46 5.84 -8.26
C ILE A 149 -1.60 5.09 -7.24
N ALA A 150 -1.86 3.79 -7.11
CA ALA A 150 -1.20 2.90 -6.17
C ALA A 150 -0.06 2.10 -6.83
N ARG A 151 0.88 1.60 -6.03
CA ARG A 151 2.09 0.91 -6.53
C ARG A 151 2.85 1.73 -7.56
N ALA A 152 2.77 3.06 -7.43
CA ALA A 152 3.33 4.00 -8.37
C ALA A 152 4.87 3.95 -8.40
N LEU A 153 5.38 4.06 -9.61
CA LEU A 153 6.80 4.23 -9.89
C LEU A 153 7.11 5.72 -10.11
N PRO A 154 8.35 6.17 -9.98
CA PRO A 154 8.74 7.54 -10.30
C PRO A 154 8.36 7.97 -11.74
N THR A 155 8.41 7.03 -12.67
CA THR A 155 8.01 7.22 -14.08
C THR A 155 6.53 7.55 -14.25
N ASP A 156 5.66 7.03 -13.39
CA ASP A 156 4.22 7.30 -13.43
C ASP A 156 3.94 8.76 -13.10
N LYS A 157 4.64 9.30 -12.09
CA LYS A 157 4.55 10.73 -11.73
C LYS A 157 4.90 11.62 -12.91
N SER A 158 6.02 11.34 -13.57
CA SER A 158 6.47 12.11 -14.75
C SER A 158 5.49 11.99 -15.91
N ARG A 159 4.92 10.80 -16.14
CA ARG A 159 3.91 10.57 -17.17
C ARG A 159 2.63 11.38 -16.92
N MET A 160 2.13 11.35 -15.69
CA MET A 160 0.93 12.11 -15.31
C MET A 160 1.12 13.61 -15.47
N VAL A 161 2.26 14.15 -15.05
CA VAL A 161 2.58 15.58 -15.24
C VAL A 161 2.59 15.93 -16.73
N ARG A 162 3.25 15.14 -17.56
CA ARG A 162 3.31 15.37 -19.01
C ARG A 162 1.91 15.35 -19.64
N ILE A 163 1.08 14.35 -19.32
CA ILE A 163 -0.29 14.26 -19.82
C ILE A 163 -1.12 15.48 -19.42
N CYS A 164 -1.03 15.91 -18.16
CA CYS A 164 -1.72 17.10 -17.70
C CYS A 164 -1.27 18.37 -18.45
N GLN A 165 0.03 18.51 -18.68
CA GLN A 165 0.58 19.63 -19.45
C GLN A 165 0.10 19.64 -20.90
N GLU A 166 0.04 18.48 -21.56
CA GLU A 166 -0.52 18.33 -22.92
C GLU A 166 -2.01 18.74 -22.98
N MET A 167 -2.72 18.60 -21.86
CA MET A 167 -4.12 19.04 -21.72
C MET A 167 -4.25 20.51 -21.29
N ASN A 168 -3.14 21.28 -21.23
CA ASN A 168 -3.08 22.64 -20.72
C ASN A 168 -3.56 22.78 -19.26
N LEU A 169 -3.36 21.76 -18.44
CA LEU A 169 -3.65 21.79 -17.01
C LEU A 169 -2.42 22.23 -16.23
N VAL A 170 -2.64 23.03 -15.19
CA VAL A 170 -1.60 23.41 -14.23
C VAL A 170 -1.48 22.30 -13.18
N VAL A 171 -0.26 21.83 -12.96
CA VAL A 171 0.02 20.73 -12.03
C VAL A 171 0.99 21.20 -10.95
N GLY A 172 0.63 20.99 -9.70
CA GLY A 172 1.51 21.04 -8.55
C GLY A 172 1.78 19.64 -8.02
N MET A 173 3.00 19.36 -7.58
CA MET A 173 3.36 18.09 -6.96
C MET A 173 4.07 18.36 -5.63
N THR A 174 3.63 17.68 -4.58
CA THR A 174 4.25 17.71 -3.26
C THR A 174 4.67 16.29 -2.84
N GLY A 175 5.65 16.18 -1.99
CA GLY A 175 6.11 14.90 -1.45
C GLY A 175 7.17 15.10 -0.37
N ASP A 176 7.54 14.03 0.31
CA ASP A 176 8.49 14.03 1.43
C ASP A 176 9.96 14.22 0.99
N GLY A 177 10.19 14.60 -0.22
CA GLY A 177 11.43 15.24 -0.67
C GLY A 177 12.53 14.32 -1.18
N VAL A 178 12.42 13.01 -1.27
CA VAL A 178 13.50 12.14 -1.78
C VAL A 178 13.00 11.07 -2.77
N ASN A 179 11.93 11.32 -3.45
CA ASN A 179 11.47 10.38 -4.48
C ASN A 179 11.45 11.03 -5.84
#